data_8c377623db039ef830976ac763efe7dd
#
_entry.id   8c377623db039ef830976ac763efe7dd
#
_cell.length_a   1.000
_cell.length_b   1.000
_cell.length_c   1.000
_cell.angle_alpha   90.00
_cell.angle_beta   90.00
_cell.angle_gamma   90.00
#
_symmetry.space_group_name_H-M   'P 1'
#
loop_
_entity.id
_entity.type
_entity.pdbx_description
1 polymer ?
#
loop_
_entity_poly.entity_id
_entity_poly.type
_entity_poly.pdbx_seq_one_letter_code
_entity_poly.pdbx_strand_id
1 'polypeptide(L)'
;MRPWQRRLSSLALGLAPALTVACASLQAKPTTDPAQEWPRALAEAESRVGDAKFDAADSILADFATRFPGTSQALETAYWRSIVRLDPANPHGSVPNAMAALDGYLADPRPRQHAIEAATLRRIAGQLDGLNRVAANAVAQAKDATITAKDAKAEAADARDAAAKASDTPPTADAEIKRLKDELAKANAELDRIRKRLSQPPPKP
;
A
#
# COMPACT_ATOMS: atom_id res chain seq x y z
N MET A 1 31.44 17.79 -69.95
CA MET A 1 32.69 18.42 -70.49
C MET A 1 33.84 18.17 -69.55
N ARG A 2 34.81 17.54 -70.07
CA ARG A 2 36.14 17.20 -69.56
C ARG A 2 36.91 18.47 -69.21
N PRO A 3 38.17 18.36 -68.75
CA PRO A 3 38.98 17.44 -67.90
C PRO A 3 40.15 18.16 -67.21
N TRP A 4 41.12 17.38 -66.80
CA TRP A 4 42.60 17.57 -66.70
C TRP A 4 43.14 17.61 -65.28
N GLN A 5 43.73 16.54 -64.92
CA GLN A 5 45.08 15.95 -65.13
C GLN A 5 46.22 16.69 -64.41
N ARG A 6 46.85 15.82 -63.61
CA ARG A 6 48.35 15.55 -63.50
C ARG A 6 49.15 16.52 -62.63
N ARG A 7 49.87 16.03 -61.68
CA ARG A 7 51.19 15.35 -61.70
C ARG A 7 51.59 14.99 -60.28
N LEU A 8 51.90 13.79 -59.90
CA LEU A 8 53.19 13.13 -59.78
C LEU A 8 54.39 14.05 -59.33
N SER A 9 54.90 13.74 -58.13
CA SER A 9 56.34 13.53 -57.80
C SER A 9 56.48 13.29 -56.30
N SER A 10 56.74 12.12 -55.85
CA SER A 10 58.07 11.49 -55.59
C SER A 10 58.69 11.81 -54.24
N LEU A 11 58.79 10.72 -53.44
CA LEU A 11 59.93 10.36 -52.60
C LEU A 11 60.40 11.30 -51.50
N ALA A 12 60.17 10.82 -50.23
CA ALA A 12 61.31 10.66 -49.33
C ALA A 12 60.97 9.71 -48.17
N LEU A 13 61.69 8.64 -48.13
CA LEU A 13 61.92 7.72 -47.03
C LEU A 13 62.26 8.50 -45.75
N GLY A 14 61.57 8.16 -44.69
CA GLY A 14 61.85 8.59 -43.33
C GLY A 14 61.27 7.63 -42.32
N LEU A 15 61.90 6.43 -42.23
CA LEU A 15 61.61 5.46 -41.15
C LEU A 15 62.17 6.04 -39.85
N ALA A 16 61.26 6.57 -38.98
CA ALA A 16 61.58 6.81 -37.57
C ALA A 16 60.61 5.95 -36.73
N PRO A 17 61.14 4.94 -36.01
CA PRO A 17 60.26 4.24 -35.02
C PRO A 17 60.11 5.19 -33.82
N ALA A 18 59.05 5.92 -33.78
CA ALA A 18 58.55 6.56 -32.55
C ALA A 18 58.11 5.47 -31.58
N LEU A 19 59.00 5.08 -30.70
CA LEU A 19 58.66 4.37 -29.45
C LEU A 19 57.81 5.31 -28.63
N THR A 20 56.50 5.28 -28.87
CA THR A 20 55.51 5.79 -27.91
C THR A 20 55.51 4.84 -26.72
N VAL A 21 56.31 5.16 -25.74
CA VAL A 21 56.15 4.66 -24.38
C VAL A 21 54.78 5.12 -23.94
N ALA A 22 53.78 4.25 -24.11
CA ALA A 22 52.52 4.39 -23.47
C ALA A 22 52.75 4.21 -21.96
N CYS A 23 53.11 5.31 -21.29
CA CYS A 23 52.88 5.42 -19.86
C CYS A 23 51.36 5.28 -19.64
N ALA A 24 50.91 4.03 -19.57
CA ALA A 24 49.68 3.73 -18.84
C ALA A 24 49.94 4.20 -17.41
N SER A 25 49.67 5.47 -17.15
CA SER A 25 49.48 5.97 -15.81
C SER A 25 48.37 5.11 -15.25
N LEU A 26 48.74 4.05 -14.53
CA LEU A 26 47.93 3.43 -13.51
C LEU A 26 47.59 4.59 -12.53
N GLN A 27 46.58 5.36 -12.89
CA GLN A 27 45.90 6.22 -11.93
C GLN A 27 45.34 5.25 -10.90
N ALA A 28 46.16 4.98 -9.87
CA ALA A 28 45.66 4.40 -8.65
C ALA A 28 44.46 5.28 -8.26
N LYS A 29 43.28 4.71 -8.42
CA LYS A 29 42.06 5.35 -7.96
C LYS A 29 42.36 5.80 -6.53
N PRO A 30 42.27 7.11 -6.20
CA PRO A 30 42.57 7.54 -4.86
C PRO A 30 41.78 6.66 -3.90
N THR A 31 42.47 5.89 -3.08
CA THR A 31 41.88 5.10 -2.03
C THR A 31 41.38 6.09 -1.01
N THR A 32 40.15 6.55 -1.22
CA THR A 32 39.48 7.48 -0.31
C THR A 32 39.21 6.72 0.99
N ASP A 33 39.69 7.26 2.09
CA ASP A 33 39.52 6.68 3.41
C ASP A 33 38.06 6.78 3.82
N PRO A 34 37.36 5.66 4.10
CA PRO A 34 35.97 5.68 4.54
C PRO A 34 35.75 6.52 5.80
N ALA A 35 36.75 6.62 6.69
CA ALA A 35 36.64 7.45 7.89
C ALA A 35 36.60 8.96 7.57
N GLN A 36 37.25 9.38 6.46
CA GLN A 36 37.22 10.78 6.03
C GLN A 36 35.99 11.12 5.17
N GLU A 37 35.48 10.16 4.39
CA GLU A 37 34.29 10.38 3.56
C GLU A 37 32.97 10.27 4.34
N TRP A 38 32.93 9.47 5.38
CA TRP A 38 31.70 9.24 6.14
C TRP A 38 31.04 10.52 6.67
N PRO A 39 31.77 11.43 7.36
CA PRO A 39 31.16 12.65 7.85
C PRO A 39 30.55 13.53 6.74
N ARG A 40 31.15 13.51 5.55
CA ARG A 40 30.64 14.28 4.40
C ARG A 40 29.39 13.65 3.82
N ALA A 41 29.41 12.32 3.63
CA ALA A 41 28.26 11.60 3.11
C ALA A 41 27.06 11.72 4.06
N LEU A 42 27.29 11.64 5.37
CA LEU A 42 26.26 11.79 6.38
C LEU A 42 25.68 13.23 6.37
N ALA A 43 26.54 14.25 6.41
CA ALA A 43 26.10 15.64 6.38
C ALA A 43 25.31 15.98 5.09
N GLU A 44 25.73 15.43 3.95
CA GLU A 44 25.01 15.61 2.71
C GLU A 44 23.62 14.91 2.75
N ALA A 45 23.56 13.68 3.26
CA ALA A 45 22.28 12.99 3.43
C ALA A 45 21.34 13.73 4.38
N GLU A 46 21.84 14.23 5.51
CA GLU A 46 21.07 15.06 6.44
C GLU A 46 20.53 16.34 5.79
N SER A 47 21.37 17.01 4.98
CA SER A 47 20.93 18.19 4.21
C SER A 47 19.81 17.84 3.23
N ARG A 48 19.87 16.66 2.56
CA ARG A 48 18.81 16.20 1.66
C ARG A 48 17.51 15.92 2.40
N VAL A 49 17.60 15.33 3.60
CA VAL A 49 16.41 15.14 4.46
C VAL A 49 15.81 16.50 4.84
N GLY A 50 16.63 17.48 5.23
CA GLY A 50 16.16 18.84 5.53
C GLY A 50 15.47 19.53 4.35
N ASP A 51 15.86 19.20 3.12
CA ASP A 51 15.23 19.66 1.87
C ASP A 51 14.02 18.78 1.44
N ALA A 52 13.60 17.83 2.24
CA ALA A 52 12.59 16.80 1.90
C ALA A 52 12.94 15.94 0.67
N LYS A 53 14.24 15.81 0.34
CA LYS A 53 14.76 14.99 -0.76
C LYS A 53 15.18 13.60 -0.26
N PHE A 54 14.23 12.84 0.27
CA PHE A 54 14.46 11.58 0.97
C PHE A 54 15.12 10.50 0.10
N ASP A 55 14.72 10.36 -1.17
CA ASP A 55 15.32 9.40 -2.09
C ASP A 55 16.81 9.71 -2.36
N ALA A 56 17.15 10.99 -2.47
CA ALA A 56 18.52 11.42 -2.63
C ALA A 56 19.36 11.12 -1.37
N ALA A 57 18.79 11.33 -0.19
CA ALA A 57 19.45 10.98 1.08
C ALA A 57 19.68 9.47 1.18
N ASP A 58 18.68 8.64 0.89
CA ASP A 58 18.81 7.17 0.91
C ASP A 58 19.86 6.69 -0.10
N SER A 59 19.90 7.31 -1.30
CA SER A 59 20.89 6.98 -2.34
C SER A 59 22.32 7.32 -1.91
N ILE A 60 22.56 8.48 -1.30
CA ILE A 60 23.91 8.87 -0.81
C ILE A 60 24.41 7.83 0.19
N LEU A 61 23.58 7.42 1.15
CA LEU A 61 23.93 6.41 2.15
C LEU A 61 24.14 5.01 1.53
N ALA A 62 23.29 4.63 0.55
CA ALA A 62 23.45 3.37 -0.18
C ALA A 62 24.74 3.30 -1.00
N ASP A 63 25.07 4.39 -1.70
CA ASP A 63 26.28 4.51 -2.48
C ASP A 63 27.52 4.43 -1.60
N PHE A 64 27.49 5.05 -0.42
CA PHE A 64 28.57 4.93 0.55
C PHE A 64 28.78 3.47 0.98
N ALA A 65 27.72 2.76 1.35
CA ALA A 65 27.79 1.35 1.74
C ALA A 65 28.34 0.46 0.63
N THR A 66 27.97 0.76 -0.62
CA THR A 66 28.45 0.04 -1.82
C THR A 66 29.92 0.29 -2.11
N ARG A 67 30.39 1.51 -1.90
CA ARG A 67 31.81 1.89 -2.13
C ARG A 67 32.74 1.36 -1.05
N PHE A 68 32.25 1.24 0.19
CA PHE A 68 33.07 0.86 1.35
C PHE A 68 32.52 -0.38 2.08
N PRO A 69 32.31 -1.50 1.39
CA PRO A 69 31.68 -2.68 1.98
C PRO A 69 32.52 -3.23 3.14
N GLY A 70 31.86 -3.73 4.18
CA GLY A 70 32.53 -4.34 5.34
C GLY A 70 33.09 -3.37 6.36
N THR A 71 33.03 -2.06 6.14
CA THR A 71 33.48 -1.05 7.12
C THR A 71 32.38 -0.82 8.19
N SER A 72 32.77 -0.31 9.37
CA SER A 72 31.80 0.10 10.39
C SER A 72 30.91 1.24 9.91
N GLN A 73 31.44 2.17 9.15
CA GLN A 73 30.69 3.28 8.57
C GLN A 73 29.62 2.79 7.57
N ALA A 74 29.96 1.79 6.73
CA ALA A 74 28.98 1.17 5.85
C ALA A 74 27.85 0.47 6.64
N LEU A 75 28.17 -0.10 7.79
CA LEU A 75 27.15 -0.66 8.67
C LEU A 75 26.22 0.43 9.23
N GLU A 76 26.78 1.57 9.65
CA GLU A 76 26.00 2.71 10.17
C GLU A 76 25.01 3.27 9.13
N THR A 77 25.27 3.12 7.83
CA THR A 77 24.30 3.54 6.80
C THR A 77 22.94 2.85 6.95
N ALA A 78 22.88 1.60 7.42
CA ALA A 78 21.62 0.88 7.63
C ALA A 78 20.76 1.54 8.70
N TYR A 79 21.36 2.02 9.78
CA TYR A 79 20.69 2.80 10.81
C TYR A 79 20.13 4.12 10.26
N TRP A 80 20.96 4.92 9.59
CA TRP A 80 20.55 6.21 9.04
C TRP A 80 19.51 6.09 7.94
N ARG A 81 19.63 5.11 7.06
CA ARG A 81 18.59 4.80 6.05
C ARG A 81 17.27 4.40 6.67
N SER A 82 17.30 3.75 7.84
CA SER A 82 16.07 3.42 8.56
C SER A 82 15.37 4.67 9.07
N ILE A 83 16.11 5.67 9.56
CA ILE A 83 15.55 6.97 9.97
C ILE A 83 14.89 7.66 8.78
N VAL A 84 15.57 7.74 7.64
CA VAL A 84 15.03 8.34 6.40
C VAL A 84 13.71 7.66 5.97
N ARG A 85 13.64 6.33 6.10
CA ARG A 85 12.45 5.54 5.73
C ARG A 85 11.31 5.62 6.73
N LEU A 86 11.61 5.95 8.00
CA LEU A 86 10.62 6.14 9.06
C LEU A 86 10.11 7.57 9.14
N ASP A 87 10.74 8.51 8.43
CA ASP A 87 10.31 9.90 8.44
C ASP A 87 8.86 10.02 7.91
N PRO A 88 7.93 10.59 8.71
CA PRO A 88 6.53 10.73 8.28
C PRO A 88 6.34 11.63 7.06
N ALA A 89 7.29 12.52 6.79
CA ALA A 89 7.27 13.40 5.62
C ALA A 89 7.76 12.69 4.35
N ASN A 90 8.33 11.49 4.46
CA ASN A 90 8.83 10.73 3.33
C ASN A 90 7.68 10.00 2.61
N PRO A 91 7.27 10.43 1.40
CA PRO A 91 6.18 9.78 0.66
C PRO A 91 6.52 8.35 0.21
N HIS A 92 7.82 8.01 0.12
CA HIS A 92 8.33 6.68 -0.22
C HIS A 92 8.80 5.91 1.02
N GLY A 93 8.48 6.42 2.21
CA GLY A 93 8.79 5.77 3.48
C GLY A 93 8.19 4.38 3.59
N SER A 94 8.90 3.47 4.25
CA SER A 94 8.45 2.09 4.42
C SER A 94 8.86 1.55 5.78
N VAL A 95 7.89 1.44 6.67
CA VAL A 95 8.09 0.87 8.00
C VAL A 95 8.66 -0.56 7.94
N PRO A 96 8.15 -1.48 7.08
CA PRO A 96 8.73 -2.82 6.97
C PRO A 96 10.19 -2.81 6.50
N ASN A 97 10.54 -1.97 5.52
CA ASN A 97 11.91 -1.88 5.02
C ASN A 97 12.86 -1.25 6.05
N ALA A 98 12.39 -0.27 6.82
CA ALA A 98 13.15 0.29 7.93
C ALA A 98 13.39 -0.74 9.03
N MET A 99 12.37 -1.53 9.40
CA MET A 99 12.50 -2.61 10.36
C MET A 99 13.52 -3.66 9.92
N ALA A 100 13.46 -4.10 8.66
CA ALA A 100 14.43 -5.06 8.10
C ALA A 100 15.86 -4.52 8.14
N ALA A 101 16.08 -3.23 7.83
CA ALA A 101 17.38 -2.59 7.91
C ALA A 101 17.89 -2.51 9.36
N LEU A 102 17.01 -2.16 10.31
CA LEU A 102 17.36 -2.15 11.74
C LEU A 102 17.65 -3.56 12.27
N ASP A 103 16.90 -4.58 11.85
CA ASP A 103 17.16 -5.97 12.22
C ASP A 103 18.55 -6.42 11.70
N GLY A 104 18.89 -6.10 10.45
CA GLY A 104 20.23 -6.37 9.89
C GLY A 104 21.33 -5.62 10.63
N TYR A 105 21.12 -4.35 10.96
CA TYR A 105 22.05 -3.55 11.75
C TYR A 105 22.27 -4.12 13.14
N LEU A 106 21.21 -4.54 13.83
CA LEU A 106 21.27 -5.09 15.18
C LEU A 106 21.84 -6.51 15.24
N ALA A 107 21.73 -7.29 14.17
CA ALA A 107 22.26 -8.64 14.07
C ALA A 107 23.76 -8.68 13.75
N ASP A 108 24.33 -7.59 13.25
CA ASP A 108 25.74 -7.54 12.86
C ASP A 108 26.65 -7.63 14.10
N PRO A 109 27.67 -8.49 14.11
CA PRO A 109 28.56 -8.67 15.27
C PRO A 109 29.56 -7.51 15.47
N ARG A 110 29.71 -6.62 14.49
CA ARG A 110 30.65 -5.50 14.57
C ARG A 110 30.18 -4.44 15.60
N PRO A 111 31.11 -3.62 16.12
CA PRO A 111 30.71 -2.49 16.99
C PRO A 111 29.77 -1.53 16.24
N ARG A 112 28.72 -1.12 16.92
CA ARG A 112 27.65 -0.24 16.40
C ARG A 112 27.53 0.98 17.30
N GLN A 113 27.58 2.16 16.69
CA GLN A 113 27.49 3.41 17.46
C GLN A 113 26.08 3.67 18.01
N HIS A 114 25.04 3.25 17.26
CA HIS A 114 23.63 3.55 17.54
C HIS A 114 22.83 2.29 17.93
N ALA A 115 23.46 1.32 18.63
CA ALA A 115 22.78 0.04 18.94
C ALA A 115 21.53 0.22 19.81
N ILE A 116 21.58 1.12 20.82
CA ILE A 116 20.46 1.37 21.74
C ILE A 116 19.34 2.11 21.01
N GLU A 117 19.68 3.13 20.24
CA GLU A 117 18.75 3.92 19.44
C GLU A 117 18.08 3.06 18.38
N ALA A 118 18.85 2.24 17.68
CA ALA A 118 18.34 1.31 16.66
C ALA A 118 17.36 0.29 17.28
N ALA A 119 17.67 -0.27 18.44
CA ALA A 119 16.77 -1.18 19.15
C ALA A 119 15.48 -0.48 19.58
N THR A 120 15.57 0.78 19.99
CA THR A 120 14.41 1.60 20.36
C THR A 120 13.54 1.92 19.14
N LEU A 121 14.17 2.40 18.05
CA LEU A 121 13.48 2.67 16.79
C LEU A 121 12.82 1.41 16.22
N ARG A 122 13.48 0.26 16.33
CA ARG A 122 12.91 -1.02 15.90
C ARG A 122 11.62 -1.39 16.64
N ARG A 123 11.57 -1.13 17.96
CA ARG A 123 10.35 -1.34 18.75
C ARG A 123 9.24 -0.38 18.35
N ILE A 124 9.55 0.90 18.18
CA ILE A 124 8.59 1.93 17.74
C ILE A 124 8.06 1.60 16.36
N ALA A 125 8.94 1.25 15.42
CA ALA A 125 8.55 0.84 14.06
C ALA A 125 7.62 -0.38 14.07
N GLY A 126 7.86 -1.35 14.96
CA GLY A 126 6.98 -2.51 15.12
C GLY A 126 5.58 -2.16 15.62
N GLN A 127 5.47 -1.20 16.54
CA GLN A 127 4.17 -0.69 16.99
C GLN A 127 3.45 0.06 15.87
N LEU A 128 4.17 0.90 15.13
CA LEU A 128 3.62 1.64 13.99
C LEU A 128 3.12 0.70 12.89
N ASP A 129 3.87 -0.35 12.56
CA ASP A 129 3.45 -1.37 11.60
C ASP A 129 2.17 -2.08 12.06
N GLY A 130 2.08 -2.40 13.35
CA GLY A 130 0.86 -2.97 13.94
C GLY A 130 -0.36 -2.04 13.79
N LEU A 131 -0.20 -0.75 14.09
CA LEU A 131 -1.26 0.25 13.94
C LEU A 131 -1.67 0.42 12.47
N ASN A 132 -0.70 0.48 11.56
CA ASN A 132 -0.98 0.58 10.12
C ASN A 132 -1.79 -0.62 9.60
N ARG A 133 -1.47 -1.84 10.06
CA ARG A 133 -2.25 -3.04 9.71
C ARG A 133 -3.68 -3.00 10.27
N VAL A 134 -3.85 -2.56 11.52
CA VAL A 134 -5.20 -2.40 12.09
C VAL A 134 -5.99 -1.37 11.31
N ALA A 135 -5.40 -0.22 10.98
CA ALA A 135 -6.04 0.82 10.17
C ALA A 135 -6.41 0.31 8.76
N ALA A 136 -5.50 -0.40 8.10
CA ALA A 136 -5.76 -0.99 6.78
C ALA A 136 -6.93 -1.99 6.82
N ASN A 137 -6.96 -2.86 7.83
CA ASN A 137 -8.05 -3.82 8.03
C ASN A 137 -9.38 -3.11 8.30
N ALA A 138 -9.41 -2.06 9.11
CA ALA A 138 -10.61 -1.28 9.37
C ALA A 138 -11.15 -0.62 8.09
N VAL A 139 -10.25 -0.06 7.25
CA VAL A 139 -10.63 0.50 5.94
C VAL A 139 -11.19 -0.57 5.01
N ALA A 140 -10.59 -1.76 4.96
CA ALA A 140 -11.09 -2.87 4.16
C ALA A 140 -12.49 -3.30 4.62
N GLN A 141 -12.70 -3.49 5.93
CA GLN A 141 -14.01 -3.83 6.50
C GLN A 141 -15.08 -2.76 6.21
N ALA A 142 -14.71 -1.47 6.31
CA ALA A 142 -15.63 -0.38 5.98
C ALA A 142 -16.03 -0.39 4.49
N LYS A 143 -15.10 -0.71 3.59
CA LYS A 143 -15.41 -0.87 2.15
C LYS A 143 -16.37 -2.03 1.91
N ASP A 144 -16.10 -3.19 2.52
CA ASP A 144 -16.95 -4.38 2.38
C ASP A 144 -18.36 -4.12 2.93
N ALA A 145 -18.45 -3.47 4.09
CA ALA A 145 -19.75 -3.06 4.65
C ALA A 145 -20.52 -2.10 3.72
N THR A 146 -19.80 -1.18 3.06
CA THR A 146 -20.42 -0.24 2.10
C THR A 146 -20.95 -0.97 0.86
N ILE A 147 -20.20 -1.94 0.35
CA ILE A 147 -20.63 -2.77 -0.80
C ILE A 147 -21.87 -3.57 -0.40
N THR A 148 -21.83 -4.29 0.73
CA THR A 148 -22.96 -5.08 1.23
C THR A 148 -24.22 -4.22 1.45
N ALA A 149 -24.08 -3.02 2.01
CA ALA A 149 -25.19 -2.10 2.19
C ALA A 149 -25.77 -1.61 0.86
N LYS A 150 -24.93 -1.40 -0.17
CA LYS A 150 -25.39 -1.03 -1.51
C LYS A 150 -26.15 -2.17 -2.18
N ASP A 151 -25.64 -3.38 -2.06
CA ASP A 151 -26.30 -4.57 -2.64
C ASP A 151 -27.65 -4.85 -1.95
N ALA A 152 -27.71 -4.78 -0.63
CA ALA A 152 -28.96 -4.92 0.13
C ALA A 152 -29.98 -3.81 -0.24
N LYS A 153 -29.52 -2.59 -0.51
CA LYS A 153 -30.42 -1.50 -0.97
C LYS A 153 -30.95 -1.76 -2.38
N ALA A 154 -30.13 -2.30 -3.28
CA ALA A 154 -30.55 -2.68 -4.63
C ALA A 154 -31.61 -3.81 -4.57
N GLU A 155 -31.33 -4.86 -3.78
CA GLU A 155 -32.28 -5.97 -3.58
C GLU A 155 -33.61 -5.49 -2.97
N ALA A 156 -33.57 -4.59 -2.00
CA ALA A 156 -34.75 -4.00 -1.42
C ALA A 156 -35.55 -3.14 -2.40
N ALA A 157 -34.86 -2.48 -3.36
CA ALA A 157 -35.52 -1.72 -4.43
C ALA A 157 -36.22 -2.68 -5.40
N ASP A 158 -35.54 -3.75 -5.83
CA ASP A 158 -36.10 -4.77 -6.74
C ASP A 158 -37.31 -5.48 -6.09
N ALA A 159 -37.22 -5.79 -4.79
CA ALA A 159 -38.31 -6.39 -4.05
C ALA A 159 -39.54 -5.44 -3.95
N ARG A 160 -39.32 -4.13 -3.79
CA ARG A 160 -40.41 -3.13 -3.79
C ARG A 160 -41.08 -3.03 -5.16
N ASP A 161 -40.29 -3.02 -6.24
CA ASP A 161 -40.82 -2.98 -7.60
C ASP A 161 -41.60 -4.26 -7.95
N ALA A 162 -41.13 -5.41 -7.49
CA ALA A 162 -41.85 -6.67 -7.64
C ALA A 162 -43.16 -6.66 -6.86
N ALA A 163 -43.15 -6.16 -5.62
CA ALA A 163 -44.37 -6.01 -4.82
C ALA A 163 -45.39 -5.02 -5.42
N ALA A 164 -44.90 -3.90 -5.99
CA ALA A 164 -45.73 -2.94 -6.69
C ALA A 164 -46.39 -3.56 -7.93
N LYS A 165 -45.65 -4.32 -8.73
CA LYS A 165 -46.19 -5.06 -9.87
C LYS A 165 -47.19 -6.14 -9.47
N ALA A 166 -46.99 -6.82 -8.35
CA ALA A 166 -47.89 -7.82 -7.82
C ALA A 166 -49.20 -7.19 -7.31
N SER A 167 -49.19 -5.96 -6.79
CA SER A 167 -50.36 -5.21 -6.37
C SER A 167 -51.19 -4.63 -7.52
N ASP A 168 -50.54 -4.45 -8.71
CA ASP A 168 -51.25 -4.01 -9.94
C ASP A 168 -51.92 -5.17 -10.70
N THR A 169 -51.86 -6.40 -10.20
CA THR A 169 -52.61 -7.54 -10.74
C THR A 169 -54.04 -7.50 -10.22
N PRO A 170 -55.04 -7.01 -10.99
CA PRO A 170 -56.41 -6.94 -10.53
C PRO A 170 -57.10 -8.29 -10.69
N PRO A 171 -58.10 -8.61 -10.12
CA PRO A 171 -59.01 -8.40 -8.99
C PRO A 171 -59.05 -9.58 -8.03
N THR A 172 -58.05 -10.47 -7.99
CA THR A 172 -58.10 -11.69 -7.18
C THR A 172 -57.96 -11.41 -5.69
N ALA A 173 -57.13 -10.47 -5.27
CA ALA A 173 -56.95 -10.14 -3.88
C ALA A 173 -58.19 -9.45 -3.26
N ASP A 174 -58.78 -8.51 -3.97
CA ASP A 174 -60.00 -7.83 -3.53
C ASP A 174 -61.20 -8.78 -3.53
N ALA A 175 -61.32 -9.68 -4.52
CA ALA A 175 -62.32 -10.72 -4.55
C ALA A 175 -62.13 -11.73 -3.40
N GLU A 176 -60.89 -12.07 -3.07
CA GLU A 176 -60.60 -12.98 -1.96
C GLU A 176 -60.83 -12.34 -0.60
N ILE A 177 -60.43 -11.07 -0.44
CA ILE A 177 -60.75 -10.28 0.78
C ILE A 177 -62.26 -10.16 0.96
N LYS A 178 -62.98 -9.92 -0.11
CA LYS A 178 -64.45 -9.88 -0.07
C LYS A 178 -65.04 -11.24 0.31
N ARG A 179 -64.56 -12.34 -0.29
CA ARG A 179 -64.97 -13.71 0.03
C ARG A 179 -64.73 -14.05 1.50
N LEU A 180 -63.50 -13.74 2.01
CA LEU A 180 -63.17 -13.97 3.41
C LEU A 180 -64.00 -13.12 4.37
N LYS A 181 -64.31 -11.88 4.02
CA LYS A 181 -65.29 -11.05 4.81
C LYS A 181 -66.66 -11.61 4.82
N ASP A 182 -67.13 -12.13 3.70
CA ASP A 182 -68.46 -12.76 3.60
C ASP A 182 -68.52 -14.09 4.40
N GLU A 183 -67.46 -14.90 4.37
CA GLU A 183 -67.35 -16.12 5.18
C GLU A 183 -67.28 -15.80 6.68
N LEU A 184 -66.55 -14.78 7.07
CA LEU A 184 -66.47 -14.30 8.45
C LEU A 184 -67.82 -13.82 8.96
N ALA A 185 -68.54 -13.08 8.12
CA ALA A 185 -69.94 -12.62 8.48
C ALA A 185 -70.86 -13.79 8.64
N LYS A 186 -70.79 -14.83 7.79
CA LYS A 186 -71.60 -16.05 7.93
C LYS A 186 -71.27 -16.81 9.22
N ALA A 187 -69.98 -17.00 9.52
CA ALA A 187 -69.54 -17.66 10.75
C ALA A 187 -69.98 -16.92 12.01
N ASN A 188 -69.93 -15.61 12.03
CA ASN A 188 -70.42 -14.79 13.15
C ASN A 188 -71.93 -14.89 13.32
N ALA A 189 -72.71 -14.88 12.22
CA ALA A 189 -74.12 -15.06 12.25
C ALA A 189 -74.52 -16.46 12.79
N GLU A 190 -73.77 -17.48 12.49
CA GLU A 190 -73.93 -18.83 12.97
C GLU A 190 -73.61 -18.95 14.48
N LEU A 191 -72.51 -18.33 14.90
CA LEU A 191 -72.18 -18.22 16.33
C LEU A 191 -73.26 -17.51 17.12
N ASP A 192 -73.87 -16.47 16.61
CA ASP A 192 -74.99 -15.78 17.27
C ASP A 192 -76.25 -16.65 17.35
N ARG A 193 -76.53 -17.44 16.31
CA ARG A 193 -77.64 -18.44 16.36
C ARG A 193 -77.40 -19.49 17.42
N ILE A 194 -76.20 -20.01 17.52
CA ILE A 194 -75.79 -21.01 18.53
C ILE A 194 -75.91 -20.39 19.94
N ARG A 195 -75.40 -19.19 20.15
CA ARG A 195 -75.56 -18.47 21.44
C ARG A 195 -77.04 -18.30 21.82
N LYS A 196 -77.89 -17.92 20.86
CA LYS A 196 -79.29 -17.74 21.08
C LYS A 196 -80.02 -19.06 21.45
N ARG A 197 -79.61 -20.17 20.82
CA ARG A 197 -80.14 -21.50 21.19
C ARG A 197 -79.68 -21.95 22.58
N LEU A 198 -78.42 -21.70 22.93
CA LEU A 198 -77.93 -22.08 24.26
C LEU A 198 -78.48 -21.21 25.40
N SER A 199 -78.91 -19.99 25.09
CA SER A 199 -79.57 -19.09 26.08
C SER A 199 -81.06 -19.33 26.27
N GLN A 200 -81.66 -20.21 25.45
CA GLN A 200 -83.06 -20.56 25.67
C GLN A 200 -83.21 -21.65 26.78
N PRO A 201 -84.05 -21.44 27.78
CA PRO A 201 -84.22 -22.43 28.80
C PRO A 201 -84.85 -23.70 28.19
N PRO A 202 -84.50 -24.90 28.69
CA PRO A 202 -85.09 -26.15 28.20
C PRO A 202 -86.63 -26.11 28.33
N PRO A 203 -87.37 -26.71 27.34
CA PRO A 203 -88.78 -26.77 27.41
C PRO A 203 -89.23 -27.53 28.70
N LYS A 204 -90.14 -26.93 29.42
CA LYS A 204 -90.70 -27.58 30.63
C LYS A 204 -91.45 -28.88 30.23
N PRO A 205 -91.29 -29.95 31.04
CA PRO A 205 -91.93 -31.24 30.79
C PRO A 205 -93.47 -31.16 30.93
#